data_2187391166b7f45b7ce0aed5cdb6c8a6
#
_entry.id   2187391166b7f45b7ce0aed5cdb6c8a6
#
_cell.length_a   1.000
_cell.length_b   1.000
_cell.length_c   1.000
_cell.angle_alpha   90.00
_cell.angle_beta   90.00
_cell.angle_gamma   90.00
#
_symmetry.space_group_name_H-M   'P 1'
#
loop_
_entity.id
_entity.type
_entity.pdbx_description
1 polymer ?
#
loop_
_entity_poly.entity_id
_entity_poly.type
_entity_poly.pdbx_seq_one_letter_code
_entity_poly.pdbx_strand_id
1 'polypeptide(L)'
;MSDAAKKTASKVDPEALKAFPMFGAFKVVPYFALTRFGKWDAMLAEPAPPAGNAYWTGTYHYARGVALAAKGRPDEADRELAAVKKILADPALDGTLFSPNMARNVLAVAPEMLAGDIALARKKYNEAIDAYERAVRLEDGLVYTEPAEAHYPPRHALGAALLEAGRAAEAETVYWEDLRRNPENGWALFGVVQALKSQKKTDQAAIVEARFKKAWARADVTLASSKAAR
;
A
#
# COMPACT_ATOMS: atom_id res chain seq x y z
N MET A 1 0.58 -16.22 -6.91
CA MET A 1 0.77 -14.75 -7.12
C MET A 1 2.21 -14.30 -6.91
N SER A 2 2.92 -14.70 -5.84
CA SER A 2 4.35 -14.39 -5.65
C SER A 2 5.23 -14.81 -6.83
N ASP A 3 4.97 -15.98 -7.42
CA ASP A 3 5.75 -16.50 -8.55
C ASP A 3 5.57 -15.66 -9.82
N ALA A 4 4.34 -15.19 -10.10
CA ALA A 4 4.08 -14.29 -11.22
C ALA A 4 4.80 -12.95 -11.03
N ALA A 5 4.76 -12.38 -9.82
CA ALA A 5 5.47 -11.16 -9.48
C ALA A 5 7.00 -11.31 -9.64
N LYS A 6 7.57 -12.41 -9.14
CA LYS A 6 8.99 -12.73 -9.30
C LYS A 6 9.36 -12.94 -10.78
N LYS A 7 8.51 -13.63 -11.54
CA LYS A 7 8.70 -13.80 -12.99
C LYS A 7 8.69 -12.45 -13.72
N THR A 8 7.81 -11.52 -13.36
CA THR A 8 7.81 -10.17 -13.93
C THR A 8 9.13 -9.46 -13.64
N ALA A 9 9.55 -9.42 -12.37
CA ALA A 9 10.79 -8.78 -11.96
C ALA A 9 12.03 -9.38 -12.63
N SER A 10 12.06 -10.72 -12.87
CA SER A 10 13.19 -11.41 -13.49
C SER A 10 13.37 -11.09 -14.99
N LYS A 11 12.32 -10.57 -15.65
CA LYS A 11 12.39 -10.20 -17.08
C LYS A 11 13.08 -8.86 -17.34
N VAL A 12 13.32 -8.06 -16.31
CA VAL A 12 14.02 -6.79 -16.45
C VAL A 12 15.52 -7.07 -16.58
N ASP A 13 16.05 -6.81 -17.76
CA ASP A 13 17.47 -6.94 -18.05
C ASP A 13 18.30 -5.91 -17.25
N PRO A 14 19.46 -6.27 -16.65
CA PRO A 14 20.28 -5.36 -15.87
C PRO A 14 20.81 -4.16 -16.67
N GLU A 15 21.17 -4.33 -17.94
CA GLU A 15 21.64 -3.23 -18.77
C GLU A 15 20.48 -2.29 -19.16
N ALA A 16 19.31 -2.85 -19.46
CA ALA A 16 18.12 -2.06 -19.68
C ALA A 16 17.74 -1.25 -18.44
N LEU A 17 17.89 -1.80 -17.23
CA LEU A 17 17.63 -1.08 -15.98
C LEU A 17 18.60 0.09 -15.77
N LYS A 18 19.87 -0.05 -16.15
CA LYS A 18 20.86 1.05 -16.10
C LYS A 18 20.51 2.15 -17.10
N ALA A 19 20.17 1.78 -18.33
CA ALA A 19 19.82 2.73 -19.39
C ALA A 19 18.47 3.44 -19.12
N PHE A 20 17.53 2.74 -18.51
CA PHE A 20 16.16 3.21 -18.24
C PHE A 20 15.76 2.93 -16.78
N PRO A 21 16.14 3.82 -15.84
CA PRO A 21 15.88 3.63 -14.40
C PRO A 21 14.40 3.40 -14.05
N MET A 22 13.47 3.86 -14.90
CA MET A 22 12.03 3.62 -14.75
C MET A 22 11.67 2.12 -14.70
N PHE A 23 12.46 1.23 -15.25
CA PHE A 23 12.22 -0.22 -15.16
C PHE A 23 12.38 -0.77 -13.75
N GLY A 24 12.89 0.03 -12.80
CA GLY A 24 12.83 -0.26 -11.38
C GLY A 24 11.40 -0.51 -10.88
N ALA A 25 10.39 0.08 -11.53
CA ALA A 25 8.98 -0.17 -11.22
C ALA A 25 8.58 -1.65 -11.35
N PHE A 26 9.18 -2.40 -12.25
CA PHE A 26 8.92 -3.84 -12.39
C PHE A 26 9.69 -4.68 -11.36
N LYS A 27 10.83 -4.18 -10.87
CA LYS A 27 11.62 -4.87 -9.83
C LYS A 27 10.93 -4.87 -8.47
N VAL A 28 10.07 -3.89 -8.19
CA VAL A 28 9.38 -3.76 -6.89
C VAL A 28 8.08 -4.57 -6.79
N VAL A 29 7.56 -5.09 -7.91
CA VAL A 29 6.30 -5.85 -7.95
C VAL A 29 6.26 -7.01 -6.93
N PRO A 30 7.35 -7.79 -6.71
CA PRO A 30 7.37 -8.82 -5.66
C PRO A 30 7.15 -8.25 -4.26
N TYR A 31 7.72 -7.09 -3.93
CA TYR A 31 7.56 -6.46 -2.62
C TYR A 31 6.11 -6.05 -2.37
N PHE A 32 5.46 -5.50 -3.38
CA PHE A 32 4.04 -5.15 -3.33
C PHE A 32 3.14 -6.39 -3.14
N ALA A 33 3.43 -7.47 -3.84
CA ALA A 33 2.70 -8.72 -3.66
C ALA A 33 2.89 -9.29 -2.25
N LEU A 34 4.13 -9.33 -1.75
CA LEU A 34 4.44 -9.86 -0.43
C LEU A 34 3.75 -9.05 0.69
N THR A 35 3.79 -7.72 0.61
CA THR A 35 3.15 -6.85 1.60
C THR A 35 1.63 -6.91 1.53
N ARG A 36 1.04 -6.89 0.33
CA ARG A 36 -0.41 -6.95 0.16
C ARG A 36 -1.03 -8.24 0.72
N PHE A 37 -0.32 -9.36 0.59
CA PHE A 37 -0.78 -10.67 1.04
C PHE A 37 -0.21 -11.09 2.39
N GLY A 38 0.36 -10.17 3.18
CA GLY A 38 0.81 -10.44 4.55
C GLY A 38 1.96 -11.44 4.64
N LYS A 39 2.76 -11.61 3.58
CA LYS A 39 3.89 -12.55 3.54
C LYS A 39 5.14 -11.92 4.18
N TRP A 40 5.01 -11.53 5.45
CA TRP A 40 5.99 -10.70 6.16
C TRP A 40 7.38 -11.34 6.24
N ASP A 41 7.47 -12.62 6.60
CA ASP A 41 8.76 -13.32 6.69
C ASP A 41 9.44 -13.44 5.34
N ALA A 42 8.67 -13.69 4.28
CA ALA A 42 9.20 -13.71 2.93
C ALA A 42 9.71 -12.32 2.50
N MET A 43 9.01 -11.24 2.87
CA MET A 43 9.49 -9.88 2.59
C MET A 43 10.78 -9.55 3.35
N LEU A 44 10.88 -9.96 4.61
CA LEU A 44 12.09 -9.73 5.41
C LEU A 44 13.29 -10.55 4.93
N ALA A 45 13.05 -11.67 4.24
CA ALA A 45 14.07 -12.52 3.65
C ALA A 45 14.52 -12.06 2.24
N GLU A 46 13.80 -11.11 1.60
CA GLU A 46 14.21 -10.58 0.29
C GLU A 46 15.56 -9.84 0.42
N PRO A 47 16.52 -10.10 -0.48
CA PRO A 47 17.81 -9.42 -0.46
C PRO A 47 17.66 -7.94 -0.75
N ALA A 48 18.58 -7.14 -0.21
CA ALA A 48 18.66 -5.73 -0.57
C ALA A 48 18.95 -5.57 -2.08
N PRO A 49 18.31 -4.61 -2.76
CA PRO A 49 18.58 -4.37 -4.17
C PRO A 49 20.01 -3.88 -4.37
N PRO A 50 20.62 -4.13 -5.55
CA PRO A 50 21.89 -3.53 -5.90
C PRO A 50 21.78 -2.01 -5.92
N ALA A 51 22.89 -1.32 -5.64
CA ALA A 51 22.96 0.14 -5.72
C ALA A 51 22.66 0.64 -7.16
N GLY A 52 22.18 1.87 -7.27
CA GLY A 52 22.01 2.58 -8.55
C GLY A 52 20.55 2.83 -8.98
N ASN A 53 19.56 2.32 -8.25
CA ASN A 53 18.18 2.67 -8.52
C ASN A 53 17.46 3.11 -7.22
N ALA A 54 17.31 4.43 -7.05
CA ALA A 54 16.75 5.03 -5.85
C ALA A 54 15.28 4.60 -5.60
N TYR A 55 14.46 4.49 -6.65
CA TYR A 55 13.07 4.06 -6.52
C TYR A 55 12.97 2.61 -6.01
N TRP A 56 13.75 1.70 -6.59
CA TRP A 56 13.78 0.30 -6.15
C TRP A 56 14.24 0.18 -4.70
N THR A 57 15.34 0.87 -4.34
CA THR A 57 15.87 0.85 -2.97
C THR A 57 14.89 1.48 -1.97
N GLY A 58 14.24 2.60 -2.32
CA GLY A 58 13.24 3.23 -1.46
C GLY A 58 12.02 2.34 -1.23
N THR A 59 11.54 1.68 -2.27
CA THR A 59 10.40 0.74 -2.16
C THR A 59 10.77 -0.52 -1.36
N TYR A 60 12.01 -1.01 -1.46
CA TYR A 60 12.49 -2.11 -0.62
C TYR A 60 12.44 -1.76 0.87
N HIS A 61 12.98 -0.60 1.26
CA HIS A 61 12.93 -0.13 2.64
C HIS A 61 11.49 0.08 3.12
N TYR A 62 10.64 0.65 2.29
CA TYR A 62 9.20 0.75 2.59
C TYR A 62 8.58 -0.61 2.90
N ALA A 63 8.73 -1.58 2.01
CA ALA A 63 8.12 -2.89 2.16
C ALA A 63 8.65 -3.67 3.38
N ARG A 64 9.96 -3.56 3.67
CA ARG A 64 10.56 -4.10 4.91
C ARG A 64 9.98 -3.43 6.15
N GLY A 65 9.86 -2.10 6.13
CA GLY A 65 9.28 -1.34 7.23
C GLY A 65 7.84 -1.77 7.52
N VAL A 66 7.02 -1.94 6.48
CA VAL A 66 5.64 -2.47 6.60
C VAL A 66 5.65 -3.86 7.25
N ALA A 67 6.52 -4.77 6.80
CA ALA A 67 6.62 -6.11 7.36
C ALA A 67 7.07 -6.09 8.83
N LEU A 68 8.01 -5.24 9.20
CA LEU A 68 8.48 -5.06 10.58
C LEU A 68 7.37 -4.51 11.48
N ALA A 69 6.66 -3.47 11.05
CA ALA A 69 5.53 -2.91 11.78
C ALA A 69 4.43 -3.96 12.01
N ALA A 70 4.08 -4.72 10.98
CA ALA A 70 3.09 -5.80 11.04
C ALA A 70 3.50 -6.95 11.99
N LYS A 71 4.80 -7.17 12.17
CA LYS A 71 5.36 -8.16 13.11
C LYS A 71 5.57 -7.60 14.53
N GLY A 72 5.07 -6.39 14.84
CA GLY A 72 5.22 -5.78 16.16
C GLY A 72 6.65 -5.29 16.47
N ARG A 73 7.41 -4.92 15.45
CA ARG A 73 8.80 -4.41 15.54
C ARG A 73 8.88 -2.94 15.08
N PRO A 74 8.10 -2.01 15.68
CA PRO A 74 7.99 -0.64 15.18
C PRO A 74 9.29 0.16 15.24
N ASP A 75 10.19 -0.11 16.21
CA ASP A 75 11.45 0.62 16.33
C ASP A 75 12.44 0.25 15.21
N GLU A 76 12.34 -0.96 14.67
CA GLU A 76 13.10 -1.34 13.48
C GLU A 76 12.45 -0.77 12.21
N ALA A 77 11.12 -0.71 12.18
CA ALA A 77 10.40 -0.05 11.09
C ALA A 77 10.73 1.45 11.00
N ASP A 78 10.98 2.15 12.13
CA ASP A 78 11.45 3.54 12.11
C ASP A 78 12.79 3.72 11.39
N ARG A 79 13.70 2.75 11.49
CA ARG A 79 14.97 2.79 10.76
C ARG A 79 14.74 2.68 9.25
N GLU A 80 13.82 1.82 8.85
CA GLU A 80 13.42 1.70 7.44
C GLU A 80 12.73 2.98 6.95
N LEU A 81 11.87 3.59 7.75
CA LEU A 81 11.24 4.88 7.45
C LEU A 81 12.27 5.99 7.24
N ALA A 82 13.28 6.06 8.11
CA ALA A 82 14.36 7.02 7.98
C ALA A 82 15.15 6.79 6.67
N ALA A 83 15.38 5.52 6.28
CA ALA A 83 16.03 5.18 5.01
C ALA A 83 15.19 5.63 3.80
N VAL A 84 13.87 5.38 3.81
CA VAL A 84 12.97 5.85 2.74
C VAL A 84 13.02 7.38 2.61
N LYS A 85 12.93 8.11 3.74
CA LYS A 85 12.98 9.58 3.75
C LYS A 85 14.31 10.11 3.21
N LYS A 86 15.44 9.45 3.55
CA LYS A 86 16.75 9.81 3.01
C LYS A 86 16.81 9.59 1.50
N ILE A 87 16.29 8.47 1.02
CA ILE A 87 16.25 8.16 -0.42
C ILE A 87 15.34 9.13 -1.17
N LEU A 88 14.22 9.53 -0.57
CA LEU A 88 13.31 10.49 -1.19
C LEU A 88 13.98 11.85 -1.44
N ALA A 89 15.05 12.19 -0.74
CA ALA A 89 15.86 13.39 -0.97
C ALA A 89 16.89 13.22 -2.12
N ASP A 90 17.04 12.02 -2.72
CA ASP A 90 18.00 11.75 -3.79
C ASP A 90 17.56 12.43 -5.09
N PRO A 91 18.39 13.34 -5.69
CA PRO A 91 18.06 13.98 -6.96
C PRO A 91 17.83 13.02 -8.14
N ALA A 92 18.34 11.79 -8.08
CA ALA A 92 18.11 10.77 -9.12
C ALA A 92 16.62 10.45 -9.32
N LEU A 93 15.75 10.69 -8.32
CA LEU A 93 14.31 10.50 -8.44
C LEU A 93 13.63 11.55 -9.33
N ASP A 94 14.22 12.74 -9.49
CA ASP A 94 13.64 13.82 -10.32
C ASP A 94 13.83 13.55 -11.81
N GLY A 95 14.88 12.81 -12.18
CA GLY A 95 15.14 12.41 -13.56
C GLY A 95 14.41 11.14 -14.01
N THR A 96 13.76 10.43 -13.10
CA THR A 96 13.06 9.17 -13.38
C THR A 96 11.58 9.42 -13.52
N LEU A 97 11.03 9.13 -14.70
CA LEU A 97 9.62 9.26 -15.00
C LEU A 97 8.97 7.88 -15.09
N PHE A 98 7.89 7.71 -14.34
CA PHE A 98 6.86 6.73 -14.65
C PHE A 98 5.77 7.53 -15.35
N SER A 99 5.79 7.56 -16.69
CA SER A 99 4.91 8.45 -17.45
C SER A 99 3.44 8.31 -17.03
N PRO A 100 2.77 9.39 -16.59
CA PRO A 100 3.20 10.80 -16.58
C PRO A 100 3.77 11.28 -15.22
N ASN A 101 3.92 10.43 -14.20
CA ASN A 101 4.36 10.80 -12.87
C ASN A 101 5.89 10.69 -12.69
N MET A 102 6.46 11.57 -11.88
CA MET A 102 7.86 11.44 -11.45
C MET A 102 8.00 10.37 -10.38
N ALA A 103 9.10 9.61 -10.40
CA ALA A 103 9.39 8.58 -9.41
C ALA A 103 9.36 9.13 -7.98
N ARG A 104 9.82 10.37 -7.76
CA ARG A 104 9.75 11.06 -6.48
C ARG A 104 8.30 11.18 -5.99
N ASN A 105 7.38 11.60 -6.86
CA ASN A 105 5.98 11.81 -6.47
C ASN A 105 5.30 10.48 -6.12
N VAL A 106 5.61 9.43 -6.87
CA VAL A 106 5.10 8.07 -6.59
C VAL A 106 5.67 7.55 -5.27
N LEU A 107 6.99 7.68 -5.06
CA LEU A 107 7.63 7.21 -3.83
C LEU A 107 7.24 8.03 -2.59
N ALA A 108 6.82 9.30 -2.75
CA ALA A 108 6.43 10.16 -1.64
C ALA A 108 5.23 9.62 -0.83
N VAL A 109 4.41 8.75 -1.42
CA VAL A 109 3.30 8.08 -0.71
C VAL A 109 3.83 7.08 0.33
N ALA A 110 4.96 6.43 0.05
CA ALA A 110 5.50 5.33 0.86
C ALA A 110 5.86 5.72 2.31
N PRO A 111 6.59 6.81 2.59
CA PRO A 111 6.91 7.19 3.96
C PRO A 111 5.68 7.54 4.80
N GLU A 112 4.63 8.11 4.22
CA GLU A 112 3.39 8.41 4.94
C GLU A 112 2.59 7.13 5.25
N MET A 113 2.53 6.19 4.30
CA MET A 113 1.95 4.87 4.54
C MET A 113 2.69 4.13 5.65
N LEU A 114 4.03 4.11 5.62
CA LEU A 114 4.83 3.43 6.64
C LEU A 114 4.73 4.11 8.00
N ALA A 115 4.69 5.44 8.06
CA ALA A 115 4.47 6.16 9.31
C ALA A 115 3.12 5.79 9.94
N GLY A 116 2.07 5.68 9.13
CA GLY A 116 0.76 5.18 9.57
C GLY A 116 0.83 3.75 10.11
N ASP A 117 1.54 2.85 9.44
CA ASP A 117 1.72 1.46 9.88
C ASP A 117 2.45 1.36 11.22
N ILE A 118 3.50 2.16 11.41
CA ILE A 118 4.26 2.24 12.66
C ILE A 118 3.39 2.78 13.79
N ALA A 119 2.61 3.83 13.53
CA ALA A 119 1.70 4.41 14.51
C ALA A 119 0.62 3.39 14.93
N LEU A 120 0.02 2.64 13.97
CA LEU A 120 -0.92 1.56 14.28
C LEU A 120 -0.28 0.46 15.13
N ALA A 121 0.95 0.04 14.82
CA ALA A 121 1.66 -0.96 15.60
C ALA A 121 1.86 -0.51 17.07
N ARG A 122 1.93 0.80 17.30
CA ARG A 122 2.00 1.45 18.63
C ARG A 122 0.63 1.82 19.21
N LYS A 123 -0.47 1.47 18.53
CA LYS A 123 -1.87 1.82 18.90
C LYS A 123 -2.12 3.34 18.98
N LYS A 124 -1.37 4.12 18.25
CA LYS A 124 -1.49 5.58 18.13
C LYS A 124 -2.42 5.93 16.97
N TYR A 125 -3.70 5.65 17.14
CA TYR A 125 -4.67 5.70 16.05
C TYR A 125 -4.78 7.07 15.36
N ASN A 126 -4.75 8.18 16.11
CA ASN A 126 -4.82 9.52 15.52
C ASN A 126 -3.58 9.82 14.67
N GLU A 127 -2.36 9.49 15.17
CA GLU A 127 -1.12 9.65 14.40
C GLU A 127 -1.15 8.81 13.11
N ALA A 128 -1.73 7.60 13.17
CA ALA A 128 -1.88 6.74 12.01
C ALA A 128 -2.86 7.34 10.97
N ILE A 129 -4.00 7.83 11.42
CA ILE A 129 -5.01 8.48 10.57
C ILE A 129 -4.39 9.69 9.87
N ASP A 130 -3.73 10.59 10.61
CA ASP A 130 -3.08 11.77 10.06
C ASP A 130 -2.04 11.41 8.98
N ALA A 131 -1.25 10.36 9.20
CA ALA A 131 -0.27 9.89 8.22
C ALA A 131 -0.94 9.32 6.96
N TYR A 132 -1.96 8.47 7.11
CA TYR A 132 -2.70 7.93 5.96
C TYR A 132 -3.47 9.01 5.20
N GLU A 133 -3.99 10.03 5.86
CA GLU A 133 -4.59 11.18 5.17
C GLU A 133 -3.57 11.94 4.32
N ARG A 134 -2.34 12.10 4.81
CA ARG A 134 -1.27 12.68 3.99
C ARG A 134 -0.95 11.78 2.79
N ALA A 135 -0.89 10.45 2.98
CA ALA A 135 -0.70 9.49 1.90
C ALA A 135 -1.83 9.59 0.84
N VAL A 136 -3.08 9.72 1.28
CA VAL A 136 -4.24 9.92 0.38
C VAL A 136 -4.08 11.19 -0.44
N ARG A 137 -3.70 12.32 0.19
CA ARG A 137 -3.49 13.59 -0.54
C ARG A 137 -2.36 13.48 -1.57
N LEU A 138 -1.28 12.77 -1.25
CA LEU A 138 -0.19 12.55 -2.20
C LEU A 138 -0.60 11.66 -3.37
N GLU A 139 -1.34 10.57 -3.11
CA GLU A 139 -1.90 9.72 -4.17
C GLU A 139 -2.87 10.51 -5.06
N ASP A 140 -3.75 11.32 -4.47
CA ASP A 140 -4.72 12.13 -5.21
C ASP A 140 -4.06 13.19 -6.11
N GLY A 141 -2.85 13.58 -5.79
CA GLY A 141 -2.04 14.49 -6.61
C GLY A 141 -1.34 13.81 -7.79
N LEU A 142 -1.34 12.47 -7.88
CA LEU A 142 -0.78 11.77 -9.02
C LEU A 142 -1.72 11.86 -10.23
N VAL A 143 -1.12 11.94 -11.40
CA VAL A 143 -1.85 11.82 -12.67
C VAL A 143 -2.28 10.37 -12.84
N TYR A 144 -3.52 10.16 -13.27
CA TYR A 144 -4.10 8.82 -13.48
C TYR A 144 -3.27 7.98 -14.46
N THR A 145 -3.06 6.70 -14.10
CA THR A 145 -2.38 5.69 -14.93
C THR A 145 -3.07 4.33 -14.77
N GLU A 146 -2.92 3.47 -15.77
CA GLU A 146 -3.32 2.06 -15.71
C GLU A 146 -2.14 1.15 -16.07
N PRO A 147 -1.69 0.29 -15.15
CA PRO A 147 -2.15 0.17 -13.78
C PRO A 147 -1.78 1.39 -12.93
N ALA A 148 -2.49 1.59 -11.80
CA ALA A 148 -2.13 2.62 -10.83
C ALA A 148 -0.71 2.37 -10.29
N GLU A 149 0.08 3.44 -10.14
CA GLU A 149 1.48 3.34 -9.69
C GLU A 149 1.59 3.01 -8.20
N ALA A 150 0.62 3.45 -7.38
CA ALA A 150 0.50 2.97 -6.01
C ALA A 150 -0.04 1.54 -6.02
N HIS A 151 0.65 0.63 -5.32
CA HIS A 151 0.31 -0.80 -5.34
C HIS A 151 -1.02 -1.15 -4.66
N TYR A 152 -1.53 -0.29 -3.80
CA TYR A 152 -2.92 -0.30 -3.31
C TYR A 152 -3.30 1.09 -2.78
N PRO A 153 -4.59 1.45 -2.84
CA PRO A 153 -5.04 2.78 -2.43
C PRO A 153 -4.79 3.03 -0.93
N PRO A 154 -4.17 4.17 -0.53
CA PRO A 154 -4.03 4.57 0.86
C PRO A 154 -5.35 4.62 1.63
N ARG A 155 -6.47 4.85 0.93
CA ARG A 155 -7.82 4.81 1.50
C ARG A 155 -8.17 3.50 2.17
N HIS A 156 -7.61 2.37 1.71
CA HIS A 156 -7.81 1.09 2.37
C HIS A 156 -7.18 1.06 3.77
N ALA A 157 -6.00 1.64 3.93
CA ALA A 157 -5.32 1.73 5.22
C ALA A 157 -5.98 2.78 6.13
N LEU A 158 -6.35 3.94 5.58
CA LEU A 158 -7.06 4.99 6.30
C LEU A 158 -8.40 4.47 6.86
N GLY A 159 -9.21 3.82 6.03
CA GLY A 159 -10.49 3.27 6.47
C GLY A 159 -10.34 2.19 7.54
N ALA A 160 -9.31 1.32 7.43
CA ALA A 160 -9.01 0.34 8.47
C ALA A 160 -8.61 1.01 9.80
N ALA A 161 -7.76 2.04 9.77
CA ALA A 161 -7.35 2.78 10.96
C ALA A 161 -8.53 3.51 11.63
N LEU A 162 -9.42 4.10 10.84
CA LEU A 162 -10.65 4.72 11.33
C LEU A 162 -11.58 3.71 12.02
N LEU A 163 -11.72 2.50 11.47
CA LEU A 163 -12.46 1.42 12.11
C LEU A 163 -11.84 0.99 13.45
N GLU A 164 -10.53 0.84 13.50
CA GLU A 164 -9.81 0.51 14.74
C GLU A 164 -9.92 1.62 15.80
N ALA A 165 -10.03 2.88 15.35
CA ALA A 165 -10.27 4.05 16.21
C ALA A 165 -11.76 4.22 16.63
N GLY A 166 -12.67 3.34 16.18
CA GLY A 166 -14.12 3.45 16.45
C GLY A 166 -14.83 4.51 15.61
N ARG A 167 -14.19 5.11 14.61
CA ARG A 167 -14.70 6.19 13.74
C ARG A 167 -15.38 5.60 12.48
N ALA A 168 -16.37 4.72 12.70
CA ALA A 168 -16.97 3.91 11.63
C ALA A 168 -17.69 4.74 10.54
N ALA A 169 -18.31 5.88 10.88
CA ALA A 169 -18.97 6.73 9.90
C ALA A 169 -17.99 7.39 8.94
N GLU A 170 -16.82 7.78 9.44
CA GLU A 170 -15.75 8.34 8.61
C GLU A 170 -15.09 7.27 7.73
N ALA A 171 -14.88 6.07 8.29
CA ALA A 171 -14.41 4.93 7.51
C ALA A 171 -15.35 4.60 6.33
N GLU A 172 -16.66 4.62 6.56
CA GLU A 172 -17.66 4.41 5.52
C GLU A 172 -17.49 5.42 4.38
N THR A 173 -17.33 6.71 4.70
CA THR A 173 -17.11 7.78 3.71
C THR A 173 -15.83 7.54 2.89
N VAL A 174 -14.74 7.19 3.56
CA VAL A 174 -13.44 6.93 2.91
C VAL A 174 -13.52 5.75 1.94
N TYR A 175 -14.20 4.66 2.32
CA TYR A 175 -14.36 3.51 1.43
C TYR A 175 -15.29 3.78 0.25
N TRP A 176 -16.35 4.56 0.45
CA TRP A 176 -17.21 4.96 -0.68
C TRP A 176 -16.46 5.85 -1.66
N GLU A 177 -15.58 6.73 -1.19
CA GLU A 177 -14.72 7.53 -2.05
C GLU A 177 -13.72 6.65 -2.83
N ASP A 178 -13.18 5.60 -2.20
CA ASP A 178 -12.35 4.62 -2.92
C ASP A 178 -13.16 3.91 -4.01
N LEU A 179 -14.37 3.43 -3.71
CA LEU A 179 -15.22 2.74 -4.66
C LEU A 179 -15.68 3.62 -5.83
N ARG A 180 -15.70 4.95 -5.67
CA ARG A 180 -15.95 5.88 -6.77
C ARG A 180 -14.79 5.88 -7.78
N ARG A 181 -13.57 5.69 -7.31
CA ARG A 181 -12.34 5.65 -8.13
C ARG A 181 -12.02 4.23 -8.62
N ASN A 182 -12.27 3.25 -7.77
CA ASN A 182 -11.99 1.83 -8.00
C ASN A 182 -13.29 1.01 -7.89
N PRO A 183 -14.19 1.07 -8.89
CA PRO A 183 -15.49 0.41 -8.82
C PRO A 183 -15.37 -1.08 -8.52
N GLU A 184 -16.24 -1.57 -7.64
CA GLU A 184 -16.31 -3.00 -7.24
C GLU A 184 -15.00 -3.56 -6.64
N ASN A 185 -14.11 -2.71 -6.14
CA ASN A 185 -12.91 -3.16 -5.43
C ASN A 185 -13.30 -3.95 -4.17
N GLY A 186 -12.97 -5.24 -4.13
CA GLY A 186 -13.37 -6.14 -3.05
C GLY A 186 -12.82 -5.73 -1.67
N TRP A 187 -11.63 -5.12 -1.61
CA TRP A 187 -11.07 -4.65 -0.34
C TRP A 187 -11.85 -3.48 0.25
N ALA A 188 -12.25 -2.53 -0.59
CA ALA A 188 -13.08 -1.40 -0.18
C ALA A 188 -14.50 -1.86 0.17
N LEU A 189 -15.11 -2.74 -0.63
CA LEU A 189 -16.44 -3.34 -0.31
C LEU A 189 -16.42 -4.04 1.05
N PHE A 190 -15.36 -4.82 1.35
CA PHE A 190 -15.19 -5.41 2.68
C PHE A 190 -15.16 -4.35 3.76
N GLY A 191 -14.40 -3.26 3.56
CA GLY A 191 -14.31 -2.14 4.49
C GLY A 191 -15.65 -1.46 4.73
N VAL A 192 -16.45 -1.19 3.68
CA VAL A 192 -17.82 -0.64 3.81
C VAL A 192 -18.68 -1.56 4.63
N VAL A 193 -18.66 -2.88 4.38
CA VAL A 193 -19.45 -3.85 5.17
C VAL A 193 -19.10 -3.75 6.65
N GLN A 194 -17.81 -3.69 7.01
CA GLN A 194 -17.39 -3.56 8.40
C GLN A 194 -17.85 -2.22 9.01
N ALA A 195 -17.72 -1.12 8.27
CA ALA A 195 -18.13 0.21 8.72
C ALA A 195 -19.65 0.29 8.96
N LEU A 196 -20.45 -0.28 8.07
CA LEU A 196 -21.91 -0.32 8.21
C LEU A 196 -22.35 -1.20 9.39
N LYS A 197 -21.73 -2.39 9.55
CA LYS A 197 -22.01 -3.29 10.70
C LYS A 197 -21.68 -2.61 12.02
N SER A 198 -20.57 -1.91 12.13
CA SER A 198 -20.16 -1.16 13.32
C SER A 198 -21.16 -0.04 13.68
N GLN A 199 -21.85 0.52 12.69
CA GLN A 199 -22.89 1.52 12.85
C GLN A 199 -24.31 0.91 13.06
N LYS A 200 -24.43 -0.41 13.11
CA LYS A 200 -25.71 -1.13 13.18
C LYS A 200 -26.64 -0.90 11.97
N LYS A 201 -26.09 -0.50 10.83
CA LYS A 201 -26.81 -0.33 9.55
C LYS A 201 -26.92 -1.69 8.82
N THR A 202 -27.62 -2.64 9.42
CA THR A 202 -27.61 -4.07 9.01
C THR A 202 -28.15 -4.30 7.60
N ASP A 203 -29.23 -3.61 7.20
CA ASP A 203 -29.83 -3.79 5.88
C ASP A 203 -28.92 -3.28 4.77
N GLN A 204 -28.29 -2.13 4.97
CA GLN A 204 -27.31 -1.58 4.04
C GLN A 204 -26.07 -2.48 3.98
N ALA A 205 -25.58 -2.99 5.11
CA ALA A 205 -24.47 -3.92 5.16
C ALA A 205 -24.75 -5.19 4.35
N ALA A 206 -25.98 -5.74 4.42
CA ALA A 206 -26.35 -6.94 3.65
C ALA A 206 -26.30 -6.71 2.12
N ILE A 207 -26.75 -5.54 1.66
CA ILE A 207 -26.67 -5.16 0.24
C ILE A 207 -25.21 -5.10 -0.24
N VAL A 208 -24.33 -4.42 0.52
CA VAL A 208 -22.92 -4.30 0.15
C VAL A 208 -22.18 -5.65 0.29
N GLU A 209 -22.55 -6.48 1.26
CA GLU A 209 -21.98 -7.81 1.44
C GLU A 209 -22.26 -8.72 0.24
N ALA A 210 -23.43 -8.59 -0.39
CA ALA A 210 -23.73 -9.32 -1.64
C ALA A 210 -22.80 -8.88 -2.78
N ARG A 211 -22.50 -7.59 -2.91
CA ARG A 211 -21.50 -7.07 -3.87
C ARG A 211 -20.10 -7.58 -3.55
N PHE A 212 -19.71 -7.54 -2.28
CA PHE A 212 -18.42 -8.08 -1.84
C PHE A 212 -18.28 -9.57 -2.19
N LYS A 213 -19.28 -10.41 -1.87
CA LYS A 213 -19.26 -11.84 -2.22
C LYS A 213 -19.08 -12.07 -3.70
N LYS A 214 -19.73 -11.27 -4.55
CA LYS A 214 -19.57 -11.35 -6.01
C LYS A 214 -18.16 -10.97 -6.44
N ALA A 215 -17.63 -9.84 -5.95
CA ALA A 215 -16.28 -9.37 -6.26
C ALA A 215 -15.20 -10.33 -5.77
N TRP A 216 -15.44 -11.05 -4.65
CA TRP A 216 -14.49 -11.95 -4.00
C TRP A 216 -14.69 -13.42 -4.32
N ALA A 217 -15.63 -13.76 -5.23
CA ALA A 217 -16.03 -15.15 -5.53
C ALA A 217 -14.88 -16.05 -6.04
N ARG A 218 -13.82 -15.45 -6.59
CA ARG A 218 -12.65 -16.17 -7.15
C ARG A 218 -11.38 -16.00 -6.32
N ALA A 219 -11.48 -15.30 -5.17
CA ALA A 219 -10.33 -15.08 -4.30
C ALA A 219 -10.04 -16.32 -3.45
N ASP A 220 -8.77 -16.63 -3.29
CA ASP A 220 -8.24 -17.73 -2.47
C ASP A 220 -7.72 -17.24 -1.10
N VAL A 221 -8.03 -15.99 -0.74
CA VAL A 221 -7.64 -15.38 0.54
C VAL A 221 -8.85 -14.85 1.30
N THR A 222 -8.78 -14.92 2.61
CA THR A 222 -9.77 -14.32 3.52
C THR A 222 -9.27 -12.99 4.03
N LEU A 223 -10.15 -11.98 4.04
CA LEU A 223 -9.83 -10.66 4.57
C LEU A 223 -10.16 -10.57 6.06
N ALA A 224 -9.20 -10.09 6.84
CA ALA A 224 -9.45 -9.67 8.22
C ALA A 224 -9.57 -8.13 8.33
N SER A 225 -9.00 -7.40 7.37
CA SER A 225 -9.17 -5.96 7.21
C SER A 225 -9.03 -5.56 5.74
N SER A 226 -9.38 -4.33 5.38
CA SER A 226 -9.15 -3.78 4.05
C SER A 226 -7.68 -3.48 3.76
N LYS A 227 -6.80 -3.55 4.76
CA LYS A 227 -5.40 -3.17 4.65
C LYS A 227 -4.51 -4.29 4.09
N ALA A 228 -4.67 -5.50 4.61
CA ALA A 228 -3.91 -6.67 4.17
C ALA A 228 -4.68 -7.97 4.42
N ALA A 229 -4.39 -9.01 3.65
CA ALA A 229 -4.83 -10.37 3.96
C ALA A 229 -4.03 -10.93 5.16
N ARG A 230 -4.65 -11.84 5.90
CA ARG A 230 -4.00 -12.64 6.95
C ARG A 230 -3.89 -14.08 6.50
#